data_973241b8d2767c0b741a95271105e975
#
_entry.id   973241b8d2767c0b741a95271105e975
#
_cell.length_a   1.000
_cell.length_b   1.000
_cell.length_c   1.000
_cell.angle_alpha   90.00
_cell.angle_beta   90.00
_cell.angle_gamma   90.00
#
_symmetry.space_group_name_H-M   'P 1'
#
loop_
_entity.id
_entity.type
_entity.pdbx_description
1 polymer ?
#
loop_
_entity_poly.entity_id
_entity_poly.type
_entity_poly.pdbx_seq_one_letter_code
_entity_poly.pdbx_strand_id
1 'polypeptide(L)'
;ILKAQHPEFELWSQGVHARSGVACADCHMPYMRDGSTKVSDHWVRSPLLNVNRACQTCHHQPEDEILARVDQIQQRNYDLMQRGGVAIVALLDAIQAAKAAGATEEQLKDALEFQRKAQWRLDFIAAENSMGFHAPQEAAMVLGEALDYARQGELAALRFAAPKSEAVAQAK
;
A
#
# COMPACT_ATOMS: atom_id res chain seq x y z
N ILE A 1 15.44 3.23 -10.40
CA ILE A 1 14.24 3.31 -9.53
C ILE A 1 14.19 2.05 -8.69
N LEU A 2 14.07 2.21 -7.39
CA LEU A 2 13.88 1.11 -6.46
C LEU A 2 12.39 0.74 -6.44
N LYS A 3 12.08 -0.56 -6.54
CA LYS A 3 10.72 -1.07 -6.51
C LYS A 3 10.63 -2.24 -5.53
N ALA A 4 9.59 -2.27 -4.70
CA ALA A 4 9.31 -3.41 -3.83
C ALA A 4 8.79 -4.60 -4.67
N GLN A 5 9.16 -5.80 -4.25
CA GLN A 5 8.66 -7.04 -4.86
C GLN A 5 8.38 -8.06 -3.77
N HIS A 6 7.17 -8.60 -3.78
CA HIS A 6 6.72 -9.70 -2.92
C HIS A 6 6.99 -9.50 -1.42
N PRO A 7 6.52 -8.40 -0.79
CA PRO A 7 6.71 -8.16 0.64
C PRO A 7 5.65 -8.87 1.50
N GLU A 8 5.19 -10.03 1.06
CA GLU A 8 4.13 -10.79 1.74
C GLU A 8 4.54 -11.22 3.15
N PHE A 9 5.80 -11.64 3.32
CA PHE A 9 6.29 -12.07 4.63
C PHE A 9 6.41 -10.88 5.58
N GLU A 10 6.93 -9.76 5.11
CA GLU A 10 7.11 -8.53 5.90
C GLU A 10 5.76 -8.01 6.41
N LEU A 11 4.74 -8.00 5.55
CA LEU A 11 3.39 -7.61 5.96
C LEU A 11 2.71 -8.67 6.81
N TRP A 12 2.70 -9.93 6.37
CA TRP A 12 2.09 -11.02 7.13
C TRP A 12 2.61 -11.09 8.56
N SER A 13 3.93 -10.91 8.78
CA SER A 13 4.57 -10.96 10.10
C SER A 13 4.03 -9.90 11.08
N GLN A 14 3.45 -8.81 10.58
CA GLN A 14 2.79 -7.77 11.38
C GLN A 14 1.31 -8.07 11.64
N GLY A 15 0.75 -9.07 10.97
CA GLY A 15 -0.66 -9.42 11.04
C GLY A 15 -1.06 -10.22 12.26
N VAL A 16 -2.37 -10.26 12.53
CA VAL A 16 -2.95 -11.00 13.65
C VAL A 16 -2.74 -12.51 13.48
N HIS A 17 -2.79 -13.03 12.27
CA HIS A 17 -2.61 -14.47 12.02
C HIS A 17 -1.20 -14.93 12.35
N ALA A 18 -0.16 -14.18 11.94
CA ALA A 18 1.22 -14.49 12.29
C ALA A 18 1.43 -14.49 13.82
N ARG A 19 0.89 -13.48 14.49
CA ARG A 19 0.97 -13.36 15.97
C ARG A 19 0.22 -14.47 16.71
N SER A 20 -0.77 -15.07 16.05
CA SER A 20 -1.53 -16.22 16.54
C SER A 20 -0.90 -17.56 16.17
N GLY A 21 0.28 -17.57 15.53
CA GLY A 21 1.00 -18.78 15.14
C GLY A 21 0.46 -19.48 13.88
N VAL A 22 -0.38 -18.82 13.10
CA VAL A 22 -0.91 -19.35 11.84
C VAL A 22 0.17 -19.22 10.76
N ALA A 23 0.57 -20.32 10.13
CA ALA A 23 1.55 -20.33 9.07
C ALA A 23 0.93 -20.01 7.70
N CYS A 24 1.77 -19.58 6.74
CA CYS A 24 1.32 -19.37 5.34
C CYS A 24 0.61 -20.61 4.77
N ALA A 25 1.15 -21.79 5.08
CA ALA A 25 0.61 -23.07 4.61
C ALA A 25 -0.77 -23.42 5.16
N ASP A 26 -1.13 -22.93 6.36
CA ASP A 26 -2.45 -23.19 6.95
C ASP A 26 -3.58 -22.59 6.10
N CYS A 27 -3.32 -21.47 5.44
CA CYS A 27 -4.26 -20.79 4.56
C CYS A 27 -4.05 -21.19 3.08
N HIS A 28 -2.80 -21.21 2.59
CA HIS A 28 -2.48 -21.40 1.18
C HIS A 28 -2.33 -22.87 0.75
N MET A 29 -2.14 -23.76 1.71
CA MET A 29 -2.01 -25.22 1.52
C MET A 29 -2.89 -25.98 2.52
N PRO A 30 -4.19 -25.65 2.63
CA PRO A 30 -5.05 -26.26 3.63
C PRO A 30 -5.16 -27.77 3.42
N TYR A 31 -5.41 -28.50 4.51
CA TYR A 31 -5.60 -29.93 4.41
C TYR A 31 -6.86 -30.31 3.64
N MET A 32 -6.73 -31.32 2.78
CA MET A 32 -7.83 -31.95 2.07
C MET A 32 -7.80 -33.48 2.27
N ARG A 33 -8.84 -34.16 1.83
CA ARG A 33 -8.87 -35.62 1.82
C ARG A 33 -8.67 -36.14 0.39
N ASP A 34 -7.78 -37.12 0.26
CA ASP A 34 -7.63 -37.96 -0.92
C ASP A 34 -7.96 -39.40 -0.49
N GLY A 35 -9.18 -39.84 -0.78
CA GLY A 35 -9.75 -41.05 -0.21
C GLY A 35 -9.81 -41.01 1.33
N SER A 36 -9.13 -41.94 2.00
CA SER A 36 -9.00 -41.99 3.45
C SER A 36 -7.85 -41.16 4.01
N THR A 37 -6.94 -40.68 3.17
CA THR A 37 -5.72 -39.99 3.57
C THR A 37 -5.95 -38.48 3.70
N LYS A 38 -5.40 -37.87 4.77
CA LYS A 38 -5.34 -36.43 4.93
C LYS A 38 -4.04 -35.94 4.30
N VAL A 39 -4.14 -35.09 3.29
CA VAL A 39 -3.00 -34.53 2.56
C VAL A 39 -3.07 -33.00 2.58
N SER A 40 -1.92 -32.35 2.46
CA SER A 40 -1.85 -30.91 2.25
C SER A 40 -2.15 -30.58 0.77
N ASP A 41 -2.96 -29.60 0.52
CA ASP A 41 -3.26 -29.12 -0.85
C ASP A 41 -2.06 -28.32 -1.38
N HIS A 42 -1.31 -28.90 -2.30
CA HIS A 42 -0.12 -28.28 -2.88
C HIS A 42 -0.42 -27.35 -4.07
N TRP A 43 -1.68 -27.20 -4.42
CA TRP A 43 -2.08 -26.17 -5.36
C TRP A 43 -2.22 -24.83 -4.66
N VAL A 44 -1.08 -24.16 -4.47
CA VAL A 44 -1.02 -22.85 -3.80
C VAL A 44 -1.80 -21.81 -4.61
N ARG A 45 -2.89 -21.32 -4.04
CA ARG A 45 -3.79 -20.35 -4.64
C ARG A 45 -4.42 -19.46 -3.57
N SER A 46 -5.26 -18.51 -3.99
CA SER A 46 -5.99 -17.68 -3.03
C SER A 46 -6.81 -18.55 -2.07
N PRO A 47 -6.68 -18.36 -0.76
CA PRO A 47 -7.51 -19.04 0.25
C PRO A 47 -9.00 -18.81 0.08
N LEU A 48 -9.39 -17.69 -0.56
CA LEU A 48 -10.80 -17.35 -0.82
C LEU A 48 -11.49 -18.33 -1.77
N LEU A 49 -10.75 -19.15 -2.51
CA LEU A 49 -11.28 -20.25 -3.32
C LEU A 49 -11.58 -21.52 -2.51
N ASN A 50 -11.21 -21.53 -1.22
CA ASN A 50 -11.37 -22.68 -0.32
C ASN A 50 -11.65 -22.23 1.12
N VAL A 51 -12.54 -21.29 1.33
CA VAL A 51 -12.85 -20.67 2.63
C VAL A 51 -13.14 -21.74 3.69
N ASN A 52 -13.91 -22.76 3.34
CA ASN A 52 -14.26 -23.87 4.23
C ASN A 52 -13.05 -24.65 4.76
N ARG A 53 -11.96 -24.75 3.99
CA ARG A 53 -10.74 -25.48 4.40
C ARG A 53 -9.65 -24.57 4.94
N ALA A 54 -9.56 -23.35 4.41
CA ALA A 54 -8.53 -22.39 4.79
C ALA A 54 -8.93 -21.57 6.03
N CYS A 55 -10.17 -21.12 6.12
CA CYS A 55 -10.64 -20.22 7.16
C CYS A 55 -11.47 -20.93 8.24
N GLN A 56 -12.43 -21.77 7.84
CA GLN A 56 -13.40 -22.38 8.76
C GLN A 56 -12.82 -23.55 9.58
N THR A 57 -11.54 -23.88 9.42
CA THR A 57 -10.82 -24.73 10.38
C THR A 57 -10.63 -24.06 11.73
N CYS A 58 -10.62 -22.73 11.78
CA CYS A 58 -10.48 -21.92 13.00
C CYS A 58 -11.64 -20.96 13.21
N HIS A 59 -12.24 -20.44 12.12
CA HIS A 59 -13.37 -19.53 12.16
C HIS A 59 -14.69 -20.28 11.99
N HIS A 60 -15.71 -19.93 12.79
CA HIS A 60 -17.01 -20.62 12.80
C HIS A 60 -18.13 -19.81 12.17
N GLN A 61 -17.81 -18.62 11.62
CA GLN A 61 -18.76 -17.78 10.90
C GLN A 61 -19.16 -18.44 9.57
N PRO A 62 -20.35 -18.15 9.03
CA PRO A 62 -20.73 -18.50 7.67
C PRO A 62 -19.71 -18.01 6.64
N GLU A 63 -19.59 -18.74 5.53
CA GLU A 63 -18.59 -18.43 4.49
C GLU A 63 -18.79 -17.05 3.88
N ASP A 64 -20.03 -16.64 3.65
CA ASP A 64 -20.40 -15.33 3.14
C ASP A 64 -20.00 -14.18 4.07
N GLU A 65 -20.10 -14.36 5.38
CA GLU A 65 -19.62 -13.38 6.35
C GLU A 65 -18.09 -13.25 6.34
N ILE A 66 -17.37 -14.37 6.22
CA ILE A 66 -15.90 -14.37 6.11
C ILE A 66 -15.48 -13.65 4.82
N LEU A 67 -16.09 -13.98 3.69
CA LEU A 67 -15.82 -13.33 2.40
C LEU A 67 -16.12 -11.84 2.47
N ALA A 68 -17.27 -11.44 2.99
CA ALA A 68 -17.62 -10.03 3.16
C ALA A 68 -16.61 -9.27 4.03
N ARG A 69 -16.06 -9.93 5.05
CA ARG A 69 -15.00 -9.34 5.89
C ARG A 69 -13.70 -9.14 5.13
N VAL A 70 -13.31 -10.11 4.31
CA VAL A 70 -12.11 -10.00 3.46
C VAL A 70 -12.29 -8.89 2.44
N ASP A 71 -13.42 -8.86 1.73
CA ASP A 71 -13.73 -7.81 0.75
C ASP A 71 -13.67 -6.43 1.38
N GLN A 72 -14.21 -6.26 2.58
CA GLN A 72 -14.16 -4.99 3.29
C GLN A 72 -12.72 -4.54 3.61
N ILE A 73 -11.85 -5.48 3.99
CA ILE A 73 -10.43 -5.19 4.27
C ILE A 73 -9.73 -4.77 2.97
N GLN A 74 -9.90 -5.56 1.92
CA GLN A 74 -9.26 -5.30 0.62
C GLN A 74 -9.76 -4.00 -0.01
N GLN A 75 -11.08 -3.73 0.06
CA GLN A 75 -11.65 -2.48 -0.46
C GLN A 75 -11.09 -1.25 0.26
N ARG A 76 -10.99 -1.29 1.58
CA ARG A 76 -10.41 -0.19 2.36
C ARG A 76 -8.94 0.07 2.00
N ASN A 77 -8.17 -0.99 1.80
CA ASN A 77 -6.79 -0.89 1.36
C ASN A 77 -6.71 -0.27 -0.05
N TYR A 78 -7.54 -0.75 -0.97
CA TYR A 78 -7.62 -0.22 -2.33
C TYR A 78 -7.97 1.27 -2.35
N ASP A 79 -9.00 1.68 -1.61
CA ASP A 79 -9.44 3.08 -1.55
C ASP A 79 -8.32 3.99 -1.02
N LEU A 80 -7.57 3.52 -0.01
CA LEU A 80 -6.45 4.27 0.54
C LEU A 80 -5.27 4.34 -0.43
N MET A 81 -4.99 3.25 -1.16
CA MET A 81 -4.00 3.24 -2.24
C MET A 81 -4.35 4.23 -3.35
N GLN A 82 -5.61 4.28 -3.78
CA GLN A 82 -6.06 5.24 -4.79
C GLN A 82 -5.84 6.69 -4.33
N ARG A 83 -6.14 6.99 -3.08
CA ARG A 83 -5.87 8.31 -2.48
C ARG A 83 -4.38 8.64 -2.45
N GLY A 84 -3.54 7.66 -2.11
CA GLY A 84 -2.09 7.77 -2.16
C GLY A 84 -1.57 8.06 -3.57
N GLY A 85 -2.08 7.33 -4.56
CA GLY A 85 -1.75 7.54 -5.97
C GLY A 85 -2.09 8.94 -6.47
N VAL A 86 -3.30 9.43 -6.16
CA VAL A 86 -3.72 10.80 -6.50
C VAL A 86 -2.80 11.84 -5.85
N ALA A 87 -2.40 11.65 -4.59
CA ALA A 87 -1.51 12.56 -3.90
C ALA A 87 -0.10 12.59 -4.52
N ILE A 88 0.41 11.42 -4.94
CA ILE A 88 1.71 11.32 -5.62
C ILE A 88 1.67 12.01 -7.00
N VAL A 89 0.58 11.85 -7.75
CA VAL A 89 0.41 12.56 -9.04
C VAL A 89 0.43 14.07 -8.82
N ALA A 90 -0.31 14.58 -7.83
CA ALA A 90 -0.31 16.03 -7.51
C ALA A 90 1.10 16.53 -7.15
N LEU A 91 1.87 15.75 -6.38
CA LEU A 91 3.27 16.05 -6.08
C LEU A 91 4.14 16.10 -7.35
N LEU A 92 3.99 15.14 -8.25
CA LEU A 92 4.74 15.09 -9.51
C LEU A 92 4.42 16.29 -10.39
N ASP A 93 3.15 16.68 -10.48
CA ASP A 93 2.70 17.86 -11.23
C ASP A 93 3.29 19.15 -10.62
N ALA A 94 3.30 19.26 -9.30
CA ALA A 94 3.92 20.40 -8.61
C ALA A 94 5.44 20.48 -8.85
N ILE A 95 6.15 19.34 -8.84
CA ILE A 95 7.58 19.29 -9.18
C ILE A 95 7.81 19.71 -10.64
N GLN A 96 6.99 19.25 -11.58
CA GLN A 96 7.09 19.63 -12.97
C GLN A 96 6.84 21.13 -13.16
N ALA A 97 5.81 21.68 -12.53
CA ALA A 97 5.51 23.11 -12.58
C ALA A 97 6.67 23.96 -12.02
N ALA A 98 7.25 23.54 -10.89
CA ALA A 98 8.40 24.23 -10.31
C ALA A 98 9.64 24.19 -11.23
N LYS A 99 9.92 23.05 -11.86
CA LYS A 99 10.98 22.93 -12.88
C LYS A 99 10.75 23.85 -14.08
N ALA A 100 9.52 23.90 -14.58
CA ALA A 100 9.13 24.80 -15.67
C ALA A 100 9.28 26.30 -15.29
N ALA A 101 9.09 26.64 -14.01
CA ALA A 101 9.35 27.98 -13.47
C ALA A 101 10.84 28.27 -13.20
N GLY A 102 11.74 27.34 -13.52
CA GLY A 102 13.20 27.52 -13.39
C GLY A 102 13.77 27.13 -12.03
N ALA A 103 13.05 26.35 -11.22
CA ALA A 103 13.58 25.83 -9.95
C ALA A 103 14.75 24.89 -10.19
N THR A 104 15.81 25.06 -9.40
CA THR A 104 17.01 24.21 -9.45
C THR A 104 16.78 22.88 -8.72
N GLU A 105 17.62 21.88 -8.98
CA GLU A 105 17.57 20.59 -8.26
C GLU A 105 17.78 20.75 -6.77
N GLU A 106 18.66 21.65 -6.34
CA GLU A 106 18.90 21.94 -4.93
C GLU A 106 17.64 22.51 -4.24
N GLN A 107 16.91 23.38 -4.93
CA GLN A 107 15.64 23.94 -4.43
C GLN A 107 14.54 22.88 -4.33
N LEU A 108 14.57 21.86 -5.19
CA LEU A 108 13.59 20.78 -5.22
C LEU A 108 14.01 19.54 -4.41
N LYS A 109 15.17 19.58 -3.75
CA LYS A 109 15.73 18.44 -3.03
C LYS A 109 14.74 17.79 -2.07
N ASP A 110 14.09 18.59 -1.22
CA ASP A 110 13.12 18.09 -0.24
C ASP A 110 11.90 17.47 -0.93
N ALA A 111 11.37 18.13 -1.97
CA ALA A 111 10.24 17.61 -2.74
C ALA A 111 10.56 16.26 -3.40
N LEU A 112 11.76 16.12 -3.97
CA LEU A 112 12.25 14.89 -4.58
C LEU A 112 12.50 13.78 -3.55
N GLU A 113 12.96 14.13 -2.35
CA GLU A 113 13.12 13.17 -1.25
C GLU A 113 11.76 12.67 -0.76
N PHE A 114 10.79 13.56 -0.56
CA PHE A 114 9.43 13.20 -0.20
C PHE A 114 8.74 12.36 -1.28
N GLN A 115 8.94 12.70 -2.55
CA GLN A 115 8.43 11.90 -3.67
C GLN A 115 8.94 10.46 -3.60
N ARG A 116 10.22 10.27 -3.34
CA ARG A 116 10.83 8.95 -3.24
C ARG A 116 10.28 8.15 -2.05
N LYS A 117 10.10 8.80 -0.89
CA LYS A 117 9.51 8.19 0.30
C LYS A 117 8.06 7.78 0.09
N ALA A 118 7.27 8.65 -0.54
CA ALA A 118 5.87 8.39 -0.86
C ALA A 118 5.72 7.23 -1.86
N GLN A 119 6.46 7.31 -2.97
CA GLN A 119 6.44 6.29 -4.03
C GLN A 119 6.82 4.91 -3.52
N TRP A 120 7.90 4.82 -2.73
CA TRP A 120 8.35 3.54 -2.17
C TRP A 120 7.27 2.88 -1.31
N ARG A 121 6.58 3.65 -0.47
CA ARG A 121 5.54 3.14 0.42
C ARG A 121 4.31 2.66 -0.34
N LEU A 122 3.91 3.42 -1.35
CA LEU A 122 2.82 2.99 -2.23
C LEU A 122 3.18 1.70 -2.96
N ASP A 123 4.38 1.63 -3.55
CA ASP A 123 4.88 0.45 -4.25
C ASP A 123 5.00 -0.77 -3.33
N PHE A 124 5.39 -0.57 -2.06
CA PHE A 124 5.51 -1.65 -1.08
C PHE A 124 4.16 -2.32 -0.83
N ILE A 125 3.10 -1.53 -0.63
CA ILE A 125 1.75 -2.09 -0.43
C ILE A 125 1.16 -2.62 -1.75
N ALA A 126 1.42 -1.96 -2.88
CA ALA A 126 0.93 -2.39 -4.18
C ALA A 126 1.57 -3.71 -4.67
N ALA A 127 2.78 -4.02 -4.20
CA ALA A 127 3.50 -5.24 -4.56
C ALA A 127 3.05 -6.46 -3.72
N GLU A 128 2.28 -6.25 -2.67
CA GLU A 128 1.79 -7.28 -1.77
C GLU A 128 0.44 -7.83 -2.26
N ASN A 129 0.38 -9.14 -2.52
CA ASN A 129 -0.74 -9.76 -3.25
C ASN A 129 -2.01 -9.98 -2.42
N SER A 130 -1.97 -9.83 -1.08
CA SER A 130 -3.18 -9.99 -0.25
C SER A 130 -4.09 -8.77 -0.28
N MET A 131 -3.68 -7.69 -0.92
CA MET A 131 -4.40 -6.41 -0.91
C MET A 131 -4.66 -5.89 0.51
N GLY A 132 -3.65 -6.02 1.38
CA GLY A 132 -3.71 -5.58 2.77
C GLY A 132 -4.34 -6.59 3.74
N PHE A 133 -4.81 -7.74 3.28
CA PHE A 133 -5.42 -8.74 4.17
C PHE A 133 -4.44 -9.31 5.19
N HIS A 134 -3.18 -9.51 4.81
CA HIS A 134 -2.16 -10.06 5.71
C HIS A 134 -1.97 -9.21 6.97
N ALA A 135 -1.95 -7.88 6.86
CA ALA A 135 -1.81 -6.95 7.98
C ALA A 135 -2.50 -5.61 7.69
N PRO A 136 -3.83 -5.51 7.79
CA PRO A 136 -4.58 -4.32 7.37
C PRO A 136 -4.19 -3.06 8.13
N GLN A 137 -3.81 -3.17 9.40
CA GLN A 137 -3.36 -2.02 10.20
C GLN A 137 -2.02 -1.49 9.72
N GLU A 138 -1.07 -2.39 9.43
CA GLU A 138 0.24 -2.03 8.90
C GLU A 138 0.14 -1.43 7.51
N ALA A 139 -0.66 -2.03 6.64
CA ALA A 139 -0.92 -1.50 5.31
C ALA A 139 -1.51 -0.08 5.37
N ALA A 140 -2.48 0.15 6.25
CA ALA A 140 -3.08 1.47 6.44
C ALA A 140 -2.08 2.50 6.98
N MET A 141 -1.19 2.10 7.89
CA MET A 141 -0.14 2.97 8.43
C MET A 141 0.84 3.38 7.33
N VAL A 142 1.37 2.43 6.57
CA VAL A 142 2.33 2.68 5.49
C VAL A 142 1.72 3.56 4.38
N LEU A 143 0.45 3.33 4.02
CA LEU A 143 -0.27 4.17 3.06
C LEU A 143 -0.58 5.56 3.60
N GLY A 144 -0.85 5.68 4.90
CA GLY A 144 -0.98 6.97 5.58
C GLY A 144 0.30 7.80 5.50
N GLU A 145 1.46 7.17 5.76
CA GLU A 145 2.75 7.82 5.59
C GLU A 145 3.04 8.19 4.13
N ALA A 146 2.65 7.35 3.17
CA ALA A 146 2.79 7.68 1.75
C ALA A 146 2.03 8.95 1.38
N LEU A 147 0.78 9.08 1.86
CA LEU A 147 -0.06 10.26 1.69
C LEU A 147 0.58 11.51 2.32
N ASP A 148 1.07 11.38 3.56
CA ASP A 148 1.68 12.49 4.28
C ASP A 148 2.95 12.99 3.56
N TYR A 149 3.85 12.09 3.16
CA TYR A 149 5.03 12.46 2.39
C TYR A 149 4.67 13.07 1.03
N ALA A 150 3.66 12.55 0.34
CA ALA A 150 3.22 13.13 -0.93
C ALA A 150 2.75 14.58 -0.75
N ARG A 151 1.97 14.87 0.30
CA ARG A 151 1.51 16.23 0.60
C ARG A 151 2.61 17.17 1.06
N GLN A 152 3.54 16.69 1.88
CA GLN A 152 4.72 17.49 2.27
C GLN A 152 5.57 17.85 1.06
N GLY A 153 5.81 16.90 0.17
CA GLY A 153 6.57 17.12 -1.06
C GLY A 153 5.87 18.08 -2.03
N GLU A 154 4.55 17.95 -2.19
CA GLU A 154 3.73 18.87 -2.99
C GLU A 154 3.87 20.30 -2.47
N LEU A 155 3.69 20.52 -1.17
CA LEU A 155 3.85 21.84 -0.55
C LEU A 155 5.28 22.38 -0.71
N ALA A 156 6.30 21.54 -0.62
CA ALA A 156 7.69 21.94 -0.82
C ALA A 156 7.94 22.37 -2.28
N ALA A 157 7.38 21.69 -3.27
CA ALA A 157 7.51 22.02 -4.68
C ALA A 157 6.74 23.30 -5.06
N LEU A 158 5.52 23.48 -4.54
CA LEU A 158 4.66 24.61 -4.84
C LEU A 158 5.27 25.97 -4.44
N ARG A 159 6.21 25.99 -3.50
CA ARG A 159 6.97 27.22 -3.13
C ARG A 159 7.76 27.79 -4.32
N PHE A 160 8.07 26.98 -5.31
CA PHE A 160 8.86 27.34 -6.47
C PHE A 160 8.07 27.27 -7.79
N ALA A 161 6.82 26.82 -7.76
CA ALA A 161 5.96 26.70 -8.93
C ALA A 161 5.27 28.01 -9.33
N ALA A 162 5.11 28.97 -8.42
CA ALA A 162 4.55 30.27 -8.75
C ALA A 162 5.59 31.14 -9.45
N PRO A 163 5.26 31.88 -10.55
CA PRO A 163 6.13 32.92 -11.05
C PRO A 163 6.42 33.89 -9.91
N LYS A 164 7.71 34.23 -9.72
CA LYS A 164 8.08 35.29 -8.78
C LYS A 164 7.28 36.51 -9.22
N SER A 165 6.34 36.96 -8.39
CA SER A 165 5.70 38.26 -8.59
C SER A 165 6.84 39.25 -8.73
N GLU A 166 6.95 39.91 -9.89
CA GLU A 166 7.84 41.04 -10.03
C GLU A 166 7.54 41.95 -8.86
N ALA A 167 8.52 42.13 -7.99
CA ALA A 167 8.43 43.11 -6.91
C ALA A 167 8.06 44.39 -7.61
N VAL A 168 6.83 44.88 -7.40
CA VAL A 168 6.39 46.19 -7.86
C VAL A 168 7.46 47.12 -7.34
N ALA A 169 8.33 47.54 -8.24
CA ALA A 169 9.26 48.60 -7.98
C ALA A 169 8.41 49.81 -7.57
N GLN A 170 8.38 50.05 -6.24
CA GLN A 170 7.90 51.32 -5.75
C GLN A 170 8.83 52.39 -6.36
N ALA A 171 8.44 52.90 -7.51
CA ALA A 171 8.92 54.15 -8.01
C ALA A 171 8.09 55.21 -7.30
N LYS A 172 8.76 55.92 -6.41
CA LYS A 172 8.54 57.21 -5.87
C LYS A 172 7.26 58.00 -6.25
#